data_7391f9b6995cac4b82d65f8236b21708
#
_entry.id   7391f9b6995cac4b82d65f8236b21708
#
_cell.length_a   1.000
_cell.length_b   1.000
_cell.length_c   1.000
_cell.angle_alpha   90.00
_cell.angle_beta   90.00
_cell.angle_gamma   90.00
#
_symmetry.space_group_name_H-M   'P 1'
#
loop_
_entity.id
_entity.type
_entity.pdbx_description
1 polymer ?
#
loop_
_entity_poly.entity_id
_entity_poly.type
_entity_poly.pdbx_seq_one_letter_code
_entity_poly.pdbx_strand_id
1 'polypeptide(L)'
;MTSSHVLVPLDGSPLADEALKHALAVFDCRMTVLNVVTPLDSTMSEGGVLEPDEDRRAAACEYANRLIDRASIRAAVEDRTVETAVETGEPADTILRYVENHDVDHVVMGGHGGEAGHLTRRLLGTVSTVVVAEAPVSVTVVR
;
A
#
# COMPACT_ATOMS: atom_id res chain seq x y z
N MET A 1 9.71 -4.83 22.37
CA MET A 1 9.30 -3.47 22.11
C MET A 1 8.02 -3.41 21.37
N THR A 2 7.17 -2.49 21.68
CA THR A 2 5.92 -2.38 21.01
C THR A 2 6.05 -1.47 19.82
N SER A 3 5.39 -1.77 18.74
CA SER A 3 5.39 -0.90 17.58
C SER A 3 4.64 0.37 17.90
N SER A 4 5.12 1.49 17.42
CA SER A 4 4.48 2.77 17.65
C SER A 4 3.91 3.39 16.37
N HIS A 5 4.35 2.97 15.20
CA HIS A 5 3.81 3.49 13.94
C HIS A 5 3.87 2.40 12.87
N VAL A 6 2.71 1.94 12.46
CA VAL A 6 2.59 0.85 11.48
C VAL A 6 2.17 1.43 10.14
N LEU A 7 2.79 0.98 9.07
CA LEU A 7 2.44 1.39 7.72
C LEU A 7 1.77 0.22 6.99
N VAL A 8 0.65 0.48 6.35
CA VAL A 8 -0.07 -0.53 5.60
C VAL A 8 -0.21 -0.04 4.16
N PRO A 9 0.62 -0.53 3.24
CA PRO A 9 0.45 -0.17 1.82
C PRO A 9 -0.79 -0.84 1.25
N LEU A 10 -1.58 -0.09 0.50
CA LEU A 10 -2.78 -0.61 -0.13
C LEU A 10 -2.72 -0.38 -1.61
N ASP A 11 -2.97 -1.42 -2.39
CA ASP A 11 -3.02 -1.31 -3.84
C ASP A 11 -4.36 -1.74 -4.41
N GLY A 12 -5.35 -1.96 -3.54
CA GLY A 12 -6.67 -2.38 -3.99
C GLY A 12 -6.82 -3.89 -4.12
N SER A 13 -5.76 -4.65 -3.89
CA SER A 13 -5.84 -6.09 -4.01
C SER A 13 -6.48 -6.71 -2.78
N PRO A 14 -7.02 -7.92 -2.91
CA PRO A 14 -7.63 -8.58 -1.75
C PRO A 14 -6.66 -8.82 -0.60
N LEU A 15 -5.40 -9.14 -0.90
CA LEU A 15 -4.44 -9.37 0.17
C LEU A 15 -4.06 -8.08 0.88
N ALA A 16 -4.08 -6.94 0.18
CA ALA A 16 -3.86 -5.67 0.85
C ALA A 16 -4.97 -5.38 1.84
N ASP A 17 -6.21 -5.71 1.47
CA ASP A 17 -7.33 -5.54 2.39
C ASP A 17 -7.18 -6.47 3.59
N GLU A 18 -6.71 -7.69 3.38
CA GLU A 18 -6.48 -8.61 4.49
C GLU A 18 -5.34 -8.12 5.37
N ALA A 19 -4.34 -7.48 4.78
CA ALA A 19 -3.24 -6.92 5.56
C ALA A 19 -3.75 -5.80 6.46
N LEU A 20 -4.66 -4.97 5.96
CA LEU A 20 -5.23 -3.91 6.78
C LEU A 20 -6.03 -4.50 7.94
N LYS A 21 -6.84 -5.55 7.66
CA LYS A 21 -7.60 -6.20 8.72
C LYS A 21 -6.67 -6.76 9.77
N HIS A 22 -5.60 -7.40 9.33
CA HIS A 22 -4.64 -7.99 10.26
C HIS A 22 -3.99 -6.91 11.12
N ALA A 23 -3.59 -5.81 10.48
CA ALA A 23 -2.93 -4.73 11.21
C ALA A 23 -3.86 -4.13 12.25
N LEU A 24 -5.13 -3.94 11.90
CA LEU A 24 -6.09 -3.38 12.85
C LEU A 24 -6.34 -4.32 14.01
N ALA A 25 -6.26 -5.63 13.79
CA ALA A 25 -6.49 -6.60 14.85
C ALA A 25 -5.30 -6.76 15.79
N VAL A 26 -4.10 -6.61 15.25
CA VAL A 26 -2.89 -6.91 16.01
C VAL A 26 -2.26 -5.67 16.65
N PHE A 27 -2.31 -4.53 15.98
CA PHE A 27 -1.61 -3.36 16.47
C PHE A 27 -2.58 -2.31 16.99
N ASP A 28 -2.25 -1.72 18.15
CA ASP A 28 -3.10 -0.72 18.73
C ASP A 28 -2.27 0.55 18.85
N CYS A 29 -1.81 1.07 17.77
CA CYS A 29 -0.94 2.22 17.76
C CYS A 29 -1.22 3.05 16.50
N ARG A 30 -0.44 4.09 16.30
CA ARG A 30 -0.57 4.95 15.12
C ARG A 30 -0.43 4.10 13.86
N MET A 31 -1.30 4.30 12.91
CA MET A 31 -1.30 3.51 11.69
C MET A 31 -1.54 4.42 10.51
N THR A 32 -0.75 4.24 9.46
CA THR A 32 -0.90 5.00 8.22
C THR A 32 -1.17 4.04 7.08
N VAL A 33 -2.14 4.38 6.26
CA VAL A 33 -2.45 3.61 5.07
C VAL A 33 -1.88 4.40 3.89
N LEU A 34 -1.07 3.76 3.08
CA LEU A 34 -0.39 4.42 1.97
C LEU A 34 -0.79 3.81 0.64
N ASN A 35 -1.21 4.64 -0.29
CA ASN A 35 -1.38 4.19 -1.67
C ASN A 35 -0.29 4.84 -2.52
N VAL A 36 0.39 4.05 -3.33
CA VAL A 36 1.42 4.55 -4.23
C VAL A 36 0.87 4.53 -5.65
N VAL A 37 0.86 5.69 -6.27
CA VAL A 37 0.42 5.83 -7.66
C VAL A 37 1.67 5.74 -8.52
N THR A 38 1.69 4.81 -9.46
CA THR A 38 2.90 4.66 -10.27
C THR A 38 2.87 5.61 -11.45
N PRO A 39 4.01 6.11 -11.85
CA PRO A 39 4.03 7.00 -13.02
C PRO A 39 3.52 6.33 -14.28
N LEU A 40 3.62 5.00 -14.37
CA LEU A 40 3.14 4.31 -15.53
C LEU A 40 1.65 4.48 -15.69
N ASP A 41 0.93 4.61 -14.62
CA ASP A 41 -0.51 4.80 -14.71
C ASP A 41 -0.84 6.09 -15.41
N SER A 42 0.07 7.03 -15.43
CA SER A 42 -0.21 8.30 -16.04
C SER A 42 0.57 8.53 -17.32
N THR A 43 1.56 7.75 -17.66
CA THR A 43 2.35 8.04 -18.82
C THR A 43 2.39 7.00 -19.88
N MET A 44 1.68 5.98 -19.78
CA MET A 44 1.82 4.97 -20.70
C MET A 44 1.21 5.29 -21.95
N SER A 45 1.65 6.01 -22.81
CA SER A 45 1.03 6.27 -23.96
C SER A 45 1.86 5.92 -25.07
N GLU A 46 1.78 4.88 -25.57
CA GLU A 46 2.55 4.49 -26.55
C GLU A 46 2.18 5.17 -27.74
N GLY A 47 2.54 5.30 -28.66
CA GLY A 47 2.16 5.96 -29.82
C GLY A 47 2.13 7.46 -29.70
N GLY A 48 2.63 7.92 -28.73
CA GLY A 48 2.80 9.30 -28.64
C GLY A 48 1.56 10.15 -28.62
N VAL A 49 0.52 9.64 -28.42
CA VAL A 49 -0.57 10.41 -28.47
C VAL A 49 -0.73 11.00 -27.23
N LEU A 50 -0.77 11.78 -26.88
CA LEU A 50 -0.71 12.39 -25.84
C LEU A 50 -1.78 12.62 -25.07
N GLU A 51 -2.07 13.31 -24.72
CA GLU A 51 -2.94 13.74 -23.92
C GLU A 51 -3.46 13.06 -22.95
N PRO A 52 -4.00 12.60 -22.63
CA PRO A 52 -4.62 12.04 -21.61
C PRO A 52 -3.87 12.05 -20.37
N ASP A 53 -2.72 12.53 -20.34
CA ASP A 53 -2.01 12.49 -19.12
C ASP A 53 -2.79 13.10 -17.97
N GLU A 54 -3.48 14.16 -18.20
CA GLU A 54 -4.25 14.75 -17.13
C GLU A 54 -5.42 13.90 -16.73
N ASP A 55 -6.08 13.30 -17.70
CA ASP A 55 -7.21 12.44 -17.39
C ASP A 55 -6.74 11.20 -16.64
N ARG A 56 -5.58 10.66 -17.02
CA ARG A 56 -5.09 9.50 -16.33
C ARG A 56 -4.66 9.83 -14.91
N ARG A 57 -4.08 10.99 -14.72
CA ARG A 57 -3.70 11.39 -13.38
C ARG A 57 -4.93 11.60 -12.53
N ALA A 58 -5.95 12.21 -13.09
CA ALA A 58 -7.18 12.44 -12.35
C ALA A 58 -7.81 11.11 -11.97
N ALA A 59 -7.82 10.14 -12.90
CA ALA A 59 -8.39 8.83 -12.63
C ALA A 59 -7.59 8.09 -11.57
N ALA A 60 -6.26 8.19 -11.63
CA ALA A 60 -5.42 7.52 -10.64
C ALA A 60 -5.60 8.14 -9.26
N CYS A 61 -5.76 9.46 -9.20
CA CYS A 61 -5.99 10.12 -7.93
C CYS A 61 -7.35 9.75 -7.35
N GLU A 62 -8.36 9.65 -8.22
CA GLU A 62 -9.68 9.24 -7.75
C GLU A 62 -9.65 7.83 -7.22
N TYR A 63 -8.94 6.95 -7.91
CA TYR A 63 -8.83 5.57 -7.46
C TYR A 63 -8.11 5.51 -6.12
N ALA A 64 -7.02 6.26 -5.99
CA ALA A 64 -6.28 6.30 -4.73
C ALA A 64 -7.16 6.80 -3.59
N ASN A 65 -7.95 7.84 -3.85
CA ASN A 65 -8.82 8.38 -2.83
C ASN A 65 -9.91 7.40 -2.43
N ARG A 66 -10.42 6.61 -3.38
CA ARG A 66 -11.40 5.59 -3.04
C ARG A 66 -10.81 4.51 -2.17
N LEU A 67 -9.58 4.09 -2.44
CA LEU A 67 -8.93 3.08 -1.61
C LEU A 67 -8.73 3.59 -0.19
N ILE A 68 -8.31 4.82 -0.08
CA ILE A 68 -8.08 5.42 1.22
C ILE A 68 -9.38 5.60 1.99
N ASP A 69 -10.43 6.01 1.32
CA ASP A 69 -11.73 6.17 1.98
C ASP A 69 -12.25 4.84 2.47
N ARG A 70 -12.10 3.79 1.67
CA ARG A 70 -12.52 2.46 2.10
C ARG A 70 -11.74 2.01 3.32
N ALA A 71 -10.45 2.30 3.36
CA ALA A 71 -9.62 1.91 4.50
C ALA A 71 -10.05 2.67 5.75
N SER A 72 -10.37 3.96 5.62
CA SER A 72 -10.80 4.76 6.74
C SER A 72 -12.14 4.26 7.29
N ILE A 73 -13.05 3.87 6.39
CA ILE A 73 -14.34 3.35 6.79
C ILE A 73 -14.16 2.02 7.52
N ARG A 74 -13.29 1.15 6.99
CA ARG A 74 -13.06 -0.13 7.65
C ARG A 74 -12.46 0.06 9.04
N ALA A 75 -11.55 1.00 9.19
CA ALA A 75 -10.97 1.28 10.51
C ALA A 75 -12.04 1.80 11.46
N ALA A 76 -12.92 2.64 10.97
CA ALA A 76 -13.97 3.22 11.81
C ALA A 76 -14.93 2.16 12.32
N VAL A 77 -15.17 1.09 11.56
CA VAL A 77 -16.02 0.00 12.02
C VAL A 77 -15.44 -0.62 13.29
N GLU A 78 -14.13 -0.55 13.47
CA GLU A 78 -13.49 -1.08 14.67
C GLU A 78 -13.08 0.01 15.63
N ASP A 79 -13.71 1.17 15.51
CA ASP A 79 -13.42 2.31 16.37
C ASP A 79 -11.97 2.74 16.27
N ARG A 80 -11.35 2.61 15.11
CA ARG A 80 -9.98 3.02 14.91
C ARG A 80 -9.91 4.13 13.89
N THR A 81 -8.90 4.96 14.01
CA THR A 81 -8.63 6.02 13.05
C THR A 81 -7.27 5.76 12.44
N VAL A 82 -7.19 5.84 11.12
CA VAL A 82 -5.91 5.66 10.43
C VAL A 82 -5.55 6.96 9.74
N GLU A 83 -4.26 7.22 9.62
CA GLU A 83 -3.76 8.31 8.81
C GLU A 83 -3.67 7.81 7.38
N THR A 84 -3.77 8.69 6.43
CA THR A 84 -3.76 8.29 5.04
C THR A 84 -2.75 9.10 4.27
N ALA A 85 -2.14 8.48 3.27
CA ALA A 85 -1.16 9.14 2.43
C ALA A 85 -1.22 8.60 1.02
N VAL A 86 -1.01 9.46 0.04
CA VAL A 86 -0.91 9.08 -1.36
C VAL A 86 0.41 9.63 -1.85
N GLU A 87 1.24 8.77 -2.41
CA GLU A 87 2.53 9.17 -2.94
C GLU A 87 2.65 8.68 -4.37
N THR A 88 3.49 9.31 -5.15
CA THR A 88 3.71 8.89 -6.53
C THR A 88 5.13 8.37 -6.65
N GLY A 89 5.30 7.25 -7.30
CA GLY A 89 6.63 6.71 -7.51
C GLY A 89 6.59 5.23 -7.77
N GLU A 90 7.76 4.61 -7.73
CA GLU A 90 7.85 3.18 -7.86
C GLU A 90 7.44 2.59 -6.52
N PRO A 91 6.57 1.60 -6.48
CA PRO A 91 5.96 1.17 -5.22
C PRO A 91 6.95 0.77 -4.12
N ALA A 92 7.89 -0.10 -4.40
CA ALA A 92 8.79 -0.56 -3.34
C ALA A 92 9.67 0.57 -2.84
N ASP A 93 10.22 1.38 -3.76
CA ASP A 93 11.07 2.50 -3.36
C ASP A 93 10.30 3.51 -2.54
N THR A 94 9.06 3.77 -2.92
CA THR A 94 8.23 4.75 -2.24
C THR A 94 7.87 4.28 -0.84
N ILE A 95 7.56 2.99 -0.68
CA ILE A 95 7.28 2.42 0.63
C ILE A 95 8.50 2.54 1.52
N LEU A 96 9.67 2.16 1.00
CA LEU A 96 10.90 2.21 1.81
C LEU A 96 11.24 3.63 2.21
N ARG A 97 11.05 4.57 1.29
CA ARG A 97 11.33 5.97 1.58
C ARG A 97 10.35 6.51 2.63
N TYR A 98 9.09 6.10 2.54
CA TYR A 98 8.09 6.53 3.51
C TYR A 98 8.45 6.02 4.92
N VAL A 99 8.90 4.78 4.99
CA VAL A 99 9.31 4.19 6.26
C VAL A 99 10.40 5.03 6.92
N GLU A 100 11.40 5.44 6.13
CA GLU A 100 12.49 6.21 6.69
C GLU A 100 12.10 7.62 7.05
N ASN A 101 11.23 8.24 6.29
CA ASN A 101 10.91 9.64 6.48
C ASN A 101 9.82 9.91 7.51
N HIS A 102 9.09 8.90 7.92
CA HIS A 102 7.94 9.08 8.80
C HIS A 102 8.01 8.24 10.08
N ASP A 103 9.20 7.77 10.41
CA ASP A 103 9.41 7.02 11.66
C ASP A 103 8.48 5.81 11.79
N VAL A 104 8.29 5.12 10.70
CA VAL A 104 7.53 3.87 10.71
C VAL A 104 8.41 2.78 11.29
N ASP A 105 7.87 1.96 12.19
CA ASP A 105 8.67 0.89 12.77
C ASP A 105 8.12 -0.50 12.43
N HIS A 106 7.06 -0.61 11.68
CA HIS A 106 6.56 -1.90 11.25
C HIS A 106 5.72 -1.74 9.98
N VAL A 107 5.89 -2.61 9.02
CA VAL A 107 5.10 -2.60 7.78
C VAL A 107 4.26 -3.87 7.76
N VAL A 108 2.96 -3.75 7.45
CA VAL A 108 2.09 -4.89 7.26
C VAL A 108 1.56 -4.80 5.84
N MET A 109 1.83 -5.79 5.02
CA MET A 109 1.46 -5.71 3.61
C MET A 109 1.03 -7.07 3.08
N GLY A 110 0.31 -7.06 1.98
CA GLY A 110 -0.05 -8.29 1.30
C GLY A 110 1.15 -8.88 0.58
N GLY A 111 1.17 -10.20 0.44
CA GLY A 111 2.30 -10.89 -0.17
C GLY A 111 2.38 -10.70 -1.67
N HIS A 112 1.29 -10.36 -2.33
CA HIS A 112 1.29 -10.06 -3.74
C HIS A 112 0.04 -9.27 -4.07
N GLY A 113 0.01 -8.64 -5.20
CA GLY A 113 -1.15 -7.89 -5.64
C GLY A 113 -1.99 -8.74 -6.58
N GLY A 114 -3.20 -8.28 -6.84
CA GLY A 114 -4.07 -8.94 -7.79
C GLY A 114 -4.69 -10.22 -7.27
N GLU A 115 -5.32 -10.96 -8.17
CA GLU A 115 -5.95 -12.20 -7.78
C GLU A 115 -4.95 -13.32 -7.81
N ALA A 116 -5.05 -14.22 -6.88
CA ALA A 116 -4.07 -15.25 -6.75
C ALA A 116 -4.62 -16.63 -6.98
N GLY A 117 -3.97 -17.40 -7.78
CA GLY A 117 -4.19 -18.84 -7.83
C GLY A 117 -3.41 -19.52 -6.74
N HIS A 118 -3.49 -20.83 -6.69
CA HIS A 118 -2.82 -21.58 -5.64
C HIS A 118 -1.32 -21.39 -5.62
N LEU A 119 -0.70 -21.33 -6.77
CA LEU A 119 0.74 -21.22 -6.80
C LEU A 119 1.18 -19.82 -6.39
N THR A 120 0.44 -18.80 -6.79
CA THR A 120 0.85 -17.46 -6.47
C THR A 120 0.73 -17.18 -4.97
N ARG A 121 -0.11 -17.90 -4.26
CA ARG A 121 -0.22 -17.65 -2.83
C ARG A 121 1.03 -18.02 -2.08
N ARG A 122 1.87 -18.88 -2.65
CA ARG A 122 3.08 -19.29 -1.96
C ARG A 122 4.27 -18.42 -2.31
N LEU A 123 4.11 -17.54 -3.30
CA LEU A 123 5.21 -16.71 -3.75
C LEU A 123 4.94 -15.28 -3.33
N LEU A 124 5.97 -14.55 -3.02
CA LEU A 124 5.82 -13.14 -2.75
C LEU A 124 5.86 -12.40 -4.07
N GLY A 125 5.10 -11.32 -4.15
CA GLY A 125 5.12 -10.46 -5.32
C GLY A 125 6.39 -9.64 -5.37
N THR A 126 6.55 -8.89 -6.46
CA THR A 126 7.76 -8.10 -6.67
C THR A 126 7.94 -7.05 -5.58
N VAL A 127 6.89 -6.33 -5.25
CA VAL A 127 6.99 -5.25 -4.27
C VAL A 127 7.28 -5.81 -2.89
N SER A 128 6.55 -6.86 -2.49
CA SER A 128 6.75 -7.42 -1.16
C SER A 128 8.11 -8.05 -1.01
N THR A 129 8.65 -8.66 -2.07
CA THR A 129 9.98 -9.24 -2.01
C THR A 129 11.03 -8.16 -1.73
N VAL A 130 10.94 -7.03 -2.40
CA VAL A 130 11.90 -5.95 -2.21
C VAL A 130 11.75 -5.33 -0.81
N VAL A 131 10.52 -5.11 -0.39
CA VAL A 131 10.30 -4.49 0.91
C VAL A 131 10.82 -5.41 2.03
N VAL A 132 10.54 -6.71 1.93
CA VAL A 132 11.03 -7.66 2.94
C VAL A 132 12.55 -7.66 2.99
N ALA A 133 13.20 -7.59 1.82
CA ALA A 133 14.65 -7.67 1.77
C ALA A 133 15.33 -6.38 2.23
N GLU A 134 14.70 -5.24 2.00
CA GLU A 134 15.40 -3.98 2.20
C GLU A 134 14.87 -3.07 3.30
N ALA A 135 13.73 -3.39 3.89
CA ALA A 135 13.19 -2.50 4.92
C ALA A 135 14.06 -2.54 6.17
N PRO A 136 14.31 -1.41 6.78
CA PRO A 136 15.09 -1.37 8.02
C PRO A 136 14.24 -1.68 9.25
N VAL A 137 13.00 -2.10 9.06
CA VAL A 137 12.08 -2.36 10.16
C VAL A 137 11.42 -3.71 9.94
N SER A 138 10.65 -4.15 10.90
CA SER A 138 9.92 -5.42 10.79
C SER A 138 8.86 -5.34 9.73
N VAL A 139 8.65 -6.43 9.01
CA VAL A 139 7.65 -6.50 7.96
C VAL A 139 6.82 -7.76 8.18
N THR A 140 5.50 -7.59 8.29
CA THR A 140 4.58 -8.71 8.32
C THR A 140 3.96 -8.84 6.95
N VAL A 141 4.02 -10.03 6.38
CA VAL A 141 3.46 -10.29 5.07
C VAL A 141 2.26 -11.19 5.22
N VAL A 142 1.11 -10.75 4.72
CA VAL A 142 -0.13 -11.52 4.79
C VAL A 142 -0.29 -12.27 3.47
N ARG A 143 -0.47 -13.57 3.54
CA ARG A 143 -0.57 -14.40 2.35
C ARG A 143 -1.94 -14.98 2.17
#